data_6824868819d9d82e0c96e8cd02f3de45
#
_entry.id   6824868819d9d82e0c96e8cd02f3de45
#
_cell.length_a   1.000
_cell.length_b   1.000
_cell.length_c   1.000
_cell.angle_alpha   90.00
_cell.angle_beta   90.00
_cell.angle_gamma   90.00
#
_symmetry.space_group_name_H-M   'P 1'
#
loop_
_entity.id
_entity.type
_entity.pdbx_description
1 polymer ?
#
loop_
_entity_poly.entity_id
_entity_poly.type
_entity_poly.pdbx_seq_one_letter_code
_entity_poly.pdbx_strand_id
1 'polypeptide(L)'
;MSSPYSSSLVVTMQLAQTYICQIAGPILIFIGTVGCILNLIIFSKKNLRKNPCSIYFIVFNIINLLYIYCNLLYTVVSLGYNIDPAIHSLIFCRLHLYASLLLHCLNQYYLILASIDRMFITSRNAITRRRSTPRLAYLCIIIGTIFWALFHSHILIFASILQFAPYVYVCYFQPGVQTIFIAYYTVIIEMLVLVIMITCGLCALSNMRKMRRIRVINNESTRTAPEANVQSTSSKDR
;
A
#
# COMPACT_ATOMS: atom_id res chain seq x y z
N MET A 1 24.74 33.36 15.56
CA MET A 1 24.19 33.40 16.94
C MET A 1 22.79 32.78 16.88
N SER A 2 22.65 31.48 17.19
CA SER A 2 21.34 30.84 17.31
C SER A 2 20.72 31.24 18.64
N SER A 3 19.50 31.76 18.64
CA SER A 3 18.80 32.18 19.85
C SER A 3 18.61 30.99 20.80
N PRO A 4 18.73 31.14 22.11
CA PRO A 4 18.57 30.05 23.09
C PRO A 4 17.18 29.39 23.03
N TYR A 5 16.19 30.07 22.44
CA TYR A 5 14.83 29.58 22.22
C TYR A 5 14.76 28.50 21.14
N SER A 6 15.59 28.60 20.06
CA SER A 6 15.58 27.57 19.00
C SER A 6 16.21 26.26 19.47
N SER A 7 17.15 26.29 20.41
CA SER A 7 17.78 25.09 20.97
C SER A 7 16.84 24.31 21.89
N SER A 8 16.01 24.99 22.69
CA SER A 8 15.04 24.32 23.57
C SER A 8 13.91 23.65 22.79
N LEU A 9 13.43 24.27 21.73
CA LEU A 9 12.40 23.69 20.85
C LEU A 9 12.90 22.42 20.14
N VAL A 10 14.11 22.46 19.61
CA VAL A 10 14.73 21.31 18.93
C VAL A 10 14.87 20.13 19.90
N VAL A 11 15.36 20.38 21.11
CA VAL A 11 15.52 19.34 22.15
C VAL A 11 14.16 18.75 22.52
N THR A 12 13.13 19.58 22.70
CA THR A 12 11.77 19.12 23.04
C THR A 12 11.20 18.25 21.90
N MET A 13 11.39 18.64 20.64
CA MET A 13 10.95 17.84 19.48
C MET A 13 11.69 16.50 19.39
N GLN A 14 12.98 16.48 19.62
CA GLN A 14 13.77 15.23 19.64
C GLN A 14 13.30 14.29 20.75
N LEU A 15 13.08 14.79 21.96
CA LEU A 15 12.55 13.99 23.07
C LEU A 15 11.15 13.44 22.75
N ALA A 16 10.24 14.25 22.20
CA ALA A 16 8.93 13.79 21.79
C ALA A 16 9.02 12.69 20.73
N GLN A 17 9.89 12.84 19.73
CA GLN A 17 10.13 11.84 18.69
C GLN A 17 10.64 10.51 19.30
N THR A 18 11.59 10.57 20.20
CA THR A 18 12.14 9.39 20.88
C THR A 18 11.06 8.65 21.67
N TYR A 19 10.25 9.36 22.48
CA TYR A 19 9.15 8.73 23.23
C TYR A 19 8.09 8.12 22.33
N ILE A 20 7.73 8.79 21.24
CA ILE A 20 6.78 8.25 20.26
C ILE A 20 7.35 6.96 19.64
N CYS A 21 8.62 6.94 19.24
CA CYS A 21 9.24 5.75 18.68
C CYS A 21 9.34 4.60 19.70
N GLN A 22 9.65 4.89 20.97
CA GLN A 22 9.76 3.87 22.02
C GLN A 22 8.42 3.23 22.39
N ILE A 23 7.34 4.00 22.42
CA ILE A 23 6.01 3.54 22.88
C ILE A 23 5.15 3.09 21.70
N ALA A 24 4.91 4.00 20.75
CA ALA A 24 4.03 3.71 19.63
C ALA A 24 4.65 2.75 18.61
N GLY A 25 5.97 2.81 18.43
CA GLY A 25 6.69 1.96 17.48
C GLY A 25 6.45 0.46 17.69
N PRO A 26 6.74 -0.13 18.85
CA PRO A 26 6.51 -1.54 19.12
C PRO A 26 5.03 -1.95 18.99
N ILE A 27 4.10 -1.08 19.42
CA ILE A 27 2.67 -1.32 19.29
C ILE A 27 2.27 -1.42 17.81
N LEU A 28 2.75 -0.49 16.98
CA LEU A 28 2.48 -0.50 15.53
C LEU A 28 3.10 -1.72 14.84
N ILE A 29 4.31 -2.13 15.22
CA ILE A 29 4.95 -3.35 14.71
C ILE A 29 4.08 -4.57 15.04
N PHE A 30 3.63 -4.70 16.28
CA PHE A 30 2.81 -5.83 16.73
C PHE A 30 1.47 -5.88 15.98
N ILE A 31 0.71 -4.78 15.99
CA ILE A 31 -0.60 -4.70 15.32
C ILE A 31 -0.45 -4.90 13.80
N GLY A 32 0.55 -4.27 13.19
CA GLY A 32 0.83 -4.39 11.76
C GLY A 32 1.18 -5.82 11.36
N THR A 33 2.03 -6.50 12.14
CA THR A 33 2.40 -7.89 11.89
C THR A 33 1.21 -8.83 12.01
N VAL A 34 0.43 -8.73 13.09
CA VAL A 34 -0.78 -9.55 13.29
C VAL A 34 -1.78 -9.30 12.16
N GLY A 35 -2.03 -8.04 11.80
CA GLY A 35 -2.90 -7.68 10.69
C GLY A 35 -2.47 -8.27 9.35
N CYS A 36 -1.18 -8.19 9.02
CA CYS A 36 -0.64 -8.79 7.80
C CYS A 36 -0.80 -10.31 7.77
N ILE A 37 -0.49 -10.99 8.88
CA ILE A 37 -0.61 -12.46 8.97
C ILE A 37 -2.07 -12.89 8.81
N LEU A 38 -3.01 -12.25 9.50
CA LEU A 38 -4.44 -12.56 9.39
C LEU A 38 -4.94 -12.33 7.95
N ASN A 39 -4.56 -11.24 7.32
CA ASN A 39 -4.91 -10.98 5.92
C ASN A 39 -4.32 -12.04 4.97
N LEU A 40 -3.07 -12.44 5.16
CA LEU A 40 -2.44 -13.50 4.36
C LEU A 40 -3.20 -14.82 4.50
N ILE A 41 -3.60 -15.22 5.71
CA ILE A 41 -4.39 -16.44 5.95
C ILE A 41 -5.73 -16.37 5.22
N ILE A 42 -6.43 -15.23 5.30
CA ILE A 42 -7.75 -15.06 4.67
C ILE A 42 -7.62 -15.11 3.15
N PHE A 43 -6.73 -14.30 2.55
CA PHE A 43 -6.61 -14.20 1.09
C PHE A 43 -5.94 -15.43 0.44
N SER A 44 -5.21 -16.24 1.20
CA SER A 44 -4.60 -17.49 0.72
C SER A 44 -5.58 -18.65 0.58
N LYS A 45 -6.83 -18.53 1.07
CA LYS A 45 -7.85 -19.59 0.91
C LYS A 45 -8.10 -19.88 -0.57
N LYS A 46 -8.21 -21.17 -0.93
CA LYS A 46 -8.34 -21.65 -2.32
C LYS A 46 -9.42 -20.92 -3.15
N ASN A 47 -10.55 -20.58 -2.53
CA ASN A 47 -11.66 -19.90 -3.21
C ASN A 47 -11.35 -18.42 -3.51
N LEU A 48 -10.62 -17.74 -2.64
CA LEU A 48 -10.27 -16.32 -2.78
C LEU A 48 -9.04 -16.10 -3.67
N ARG A 49 -8.08 -17.01 -3.64
CA ARG A 49 -6.82 -16.92 -4.41
C ARG A 49 -7.02 -16.90 -5.95
N LYS A 50 -8.19 -17.36 -6.44
CA LYS A 50 -8.52 -17.30 -7.88
C LYS A 50 -8.92 -15.88 -8.32
N ASN A 51 -9.20 -14.99 -7.39
CA ASN A 51 -9.63 -13.63 -7.67
C ASN A 51 -8.40 -12.71 -7.83
N PRO A 52 -8.25 -11.96 -8.94
CA PRO A 52 -7.12 -11.05 -9.16
C PRO A 52 -6.88 -10.08 -8.02
N CYS A 53 -7.94 -9.51 -7.47
CA CYS A 53 -7.86 -8.58 -6.34
C CYS A 53 -7.16 -9.22 -5.12
N SER A 54 -7.44 -10.50 -4.84
CA SER A 54 -6.79 -11.22 -3.73
C SER A 54 -5.31 -11.43 -3.95
N ILE A 55 -4.87 -11.61 -5.20
CA ILE A 55 -3.45 -11.74 -5.55
C ILE A 55 -2.70 -10.45 -5.19
N TYR A 56 -3.24 -9.29 -5.55
CA TYR A 56 -2.65 -8.00 -5.19
C TYR A 56 -2.57 -7.81 -3.66
N PHE A 57 -3.62 -8.20 -2.92
CA PHE A 57 -3.60 -8.12 -1.46
C PHE A 57 -2.61 -9.06 -0.80
N ILE A 58 -2.40 -10.26 -1.34
CA ILE A 58 -1.37 -11.19 -0.85
C ILE A 58 0.01 -10.54 -1.00
N VAL A 59 0.33 -10.06 -2.20
CA VAL A 59 1.64 -9.44 -2.46
C VAL A 59 1.81 -8.16 -1.62
N PHE A 60 0.78 -7.32 -1.54
CA PHE A 60 0.78 -6.14 -0.67
C PHE A 60 1.10 -6.48 0.79
N ASN A 61 0.45 -7.49 1.37
CA ASN A 61 0.70 -7.86 2.78
C ASN A 61 2.10 -8.45 3.00
N ILE A 62 2.66 -9.17 2.00
CA ILE A 62 4.05 -9.66 2.07
C ILE A 62 5.02 -8.46 2.07
N ILE A 63 4.85 -7.52 1.15
CA ILE A 63 5.70 -6.34 1.07
C ILE A 63 5.56 -5.44 2.29
N ASN A 64 4.33 -5.29 2.81
CA ASN A 64 4.08 -4.53 4.03
C ASN A 64 4.75 -5.17 5.26
N LEU A 65 4.75 -6.49 5.34
CA LEU A 65 5.48 -7.22 6.39
C LEU A 65 6.99 -6.96 6.30
N LEU A 66 7.56 -7.04 5.10
CA LEU A 66 8.97 -6.71 4.88
C LEU A 66 9.27 -5.25 5.24
N TYR A 67 8.38 -4.31 4.88
CA TYR A 67 8.53 -2.90 5.23
C TYR A 67 8.50 -2.65 6.73
N ILE A 68 7.61 -3.31 7.48
CA ILE A 68 7.54 -3.22 8.93
C ILE A 68 8.90 -3.59 9.56
N TYR A 69 9.50 -4.71 9.14
CA TYR A 69 10.75 -5.18 9.73
C TYR A 69 11.99 -4.46 9.19
N CYS A 70 12.02 -4.12 7.90
CA CYS A 70 13.18 -3.43 7.33
C CYS A 70 13.21 -1.93 7.66
N ASN A 71 12.06 -1.28 7.77
CA ASN A 71 12.01 0.17 7.95
C ASN A 71 11.47 0.58 9.34
N LEU A 72 10.28 0.11 9.74
CA LEU A 72 9.67 0.55 10.99
C LEU A 72 10.46 0.05 12.22
N LEU A 73 10.87 -1.22 12.23
CA LEU A 73 11.70 -1.77 13.31
C LEU A 73 13.05 -1.03 13.38
N TYR A 74 13.69 -0.81 12.23
CA TYR A 74 14.93 -0.03 12.16
C TYR A 74 14.74 1.38 12.72
N THR A 75 13.67 2.08 12.35
CA THR A 75 13.36 3.43 12.84
C THR A 75 13.16 3.45 14.36
N VAL A 76 12.47 2.45 14.90
CA VAL A 76 12.30 2.30 16.37
C VAL A 76 13.64 2.11 17.06
N VAL A 77 14.52 1.26 16.54
CA VAL A 77 15.84 0.98 17.13
C VAL A 77 16.76 2.19 17.01
N SER A 78 16.79 2.85 15.85
CA SER A 78 17.65 3.99 15.58
C SER A 78 17.22 5.25 16.36
N LEU A 79 15.95 5.66 16.24
CA LEU A 79 15.44 6.89 16.85
C LEU A 79 14.97 6.70 18.30
N GLY A 80 14.44 5.51 18.63
CA GLY A 80 13.96 5.23 19.97
C GLY A 80 15.07 4.87 20.95
N TYR A 81 16.05 4.07 20.52
CA TYR A 81 17.12 3.57 21.39
C TYR A 81 18.50 4.11 21.05
N ASN A 82 18.63 5.01 20.06
CA ASN A 82 19.89 5.59 19.58
C ASN A 82 20.91 4.53 19.13
N ILE A 83 20.46 3.39 18.62
CA ILE A 83 21.29 2.34 18.05
C ILE A 83 21.12 2.36 16.54
N ASP A 84 22.06 2.98 15.82
CA ASP A 84 22.01 3.08 14.38
C ASP A 84 23.08 2.18 13.72
N PRO A 85 22.70 0.99 13.24
CA PRO A 85 23.64 0.10 12.56
C PRO A 85 24.09 0.61 11.19
N ALA A 86 23.37 1.56 10.57
CA ALA A 86 23.72 2.06 9.24
C ALA A 86 24.92 3.00 9.24
N ILE A 87 25.29 3.59 10.38
CA ILE A 87 26.47 4.45 10.47
C ILE A 87 27.78 3.67 10.48
N HIS A 88 27.74 2.36 10.79
CA HIS A 88 28.93 1.52 10.89
C HIS A 88 29.34 0.87 9.55
N SER A 89 28.43 0.81 8.56
CA SER A 89 28.71 0.17 7.28
C SER A 89 28.04 0.92 6.13
N LEU A 90 28.85 1.41 5.20
CA LEU A 90 28.36 2.08 3.99
C LEU A 90 27.47 1.16 3.13
N ILE A 91 27.82 -0.13 3.05
CA ILE A 91 27.02 -1.11 2.31
C ILE A 91 25.64 -1.26 2.94
N PHE A 92 25.59 -1.40 4.27
CA PHE A 92 24.33 -1.51 5.00
C PHE A 92 23.49 -0.23 4.87
N CYS A 93 24.11 0.96 4.98
CA CYS A 93 23.47 2.26 4.77
C CYS A 93 22.77 2.31 3.39
N ARG A 94 23.48 1.97 2.32
CA ARG A 94 22.96 1.98 0.95
C ARG A 94 21.82 0.99 0.74
N LEU A 95 21.99 -0.23 1.20
CA LEU A 95 20.98 -1.28 1.08
C LEU A 95 19.73 -0.96 1.89
N HIS A 96 19.88 -0.42 3.09
CA HIS A 96 18.75 -0.03 3.94
C HIS A 96 17.92 1.09 3.31
N LEU A 97 18.57 2.18 2.86
CA LEU A 97 17.86 3.29 2.19
C LEU A 97 17.17 2.82 0.90
N TYR A 98 17.85 2.01 0.09
CA TYR A 98 17.28 1.43 -1.11
C TYR A 98 16.05 0.56 -0.79
N ALA A 99 16.18 -0.38 0.15
CA ALA A 99 15.08 -1.26 0.55
C ALA A 99 13.90 -0.49 1.13
N SER A 100 14.16 0.51 1.98
CA SER A 100 13.12 1.34 2.60
C SER A 100 12.28 2.08 1.55
N LEU A 101 12.91 2.77 0.61
CA LEU A 101 12.19 3.51 -0.45
C LEU A 101 11.52 2.58 -1.46
N LEU A 102 12.19 1.49 -1.84
CA LEU A 102 11.61 0.50 -2.74
C LEU A 102 10.36 -0.16 -2.15
N LEU A 103 10.44 -0.67 -0.93
CA LEU A 103 9.31 -1.33 -0.26
C LEU A 103 8.16 -0.36 -0.01
N HIS A 104 8.46 0.91 0.31
CA HIS A 104 7.46 1.96 0.45
C HIS A 104 6.68 2.18 -0.87
N CYS A 105 7.37 2.38 -1.97
CA CYS A 105 6.73 2.57 -3.29
C CYS A 105 5.98 1.32 -3.77
N LEU A 106 6.50 0.11 -3.52
CA LEU A 106 5.82 -1.13 -3.86
C LEU A 106 4.53 -1.32 -3.08
N ASN A 107 4.49 -0.96 -1.79
CA ASN A 107 3.27 -1.00 -0.99
C ASN A 107 2.17 -0.14 -1.61
N GLN A 108 2.48 1.09 -1.96
CA GLN A 108 1.53 2.00 -2.58
C GLN A 108 1.09 1.51 -3.97
N TYR A 109 2.04 1.05 -4.77
CA TYR A 109 1.78 0.52 -6.11
C TYR A 109 0.78 -0.65 -6.09
N TYR A 110 0.98 -1.64 -5.21
CA TYR A 110 0.08 -2.78 -5.12
C TYR A 110 -1.29 -2.42 -4.57
N LEU A 111 -1.36 -1.46 -3.65
CA LEU A 111 -2.62 -0.95 -3.13
C LEU A 111 -3.44 -0.22 -4.22
N ILE A 112 -2.76 0.56 -5.09
CA ILE A 112 -3.38 1.19 -6.26
C ILE A 112 -3.91 0.13 -7.21
N LEU A 113 -3.11 -0.89 -7.55
CA LEU A 113 -3.53 -1.98 -8.46
C LEU A 113 -4.75 -2.72 -7.91
N ALA A 114 -4.77 -3.03 -6.61
CA ALA A 114 -5.91 -3.65 -5.95
C ALA A 114 -7.17 -2.76 -6.03
N SER A 115 -7.02 -1.44 -5.89
CA SER A 115 -8.12 -0.48 -5.96
C SER A 115 -8.67 -0.34 -7.37
N ILE A 116 -7.81 -0.30 -8.38
CA ILE A 116 -8.19 -0.30 -9.80
C ILE A 116 -8.92 -1.60 -10.15
N ASP A 117 -8.42 -2.76 -9.71
CA ASP A 117 -9.06 -4.05 -9.96
C ASP A 117 -10.45 -4.12 -9.32
N ARG A 118 -10.63 -3.63 -8.10
CA ARG A 118 -11.96 -3.50 -7.47
C ARG A 118 -12.90 -2.61 -8.28
N MET A 119 -12.41 -1.51 -8.83
CA MET A 119 -13.20 -0.65 -9.70
C MET A 119 -13.64 -1.40 -10.98
N PHE A 120 -12.75 -2.21 -11.58
CA PHE A 120 -13.08 -3.02 -12.76
C PHE A 120 -14.13 -4.09 -12.47
N ILE A 121 -13.99 -4.84 -11.39
CA ILE A 121 -14.93 -5.90 -10.99
C ILE A 121 -16.33 -5.32 -10.68
N THR A 122 -16.39 -4.13 -10.10
CA THR A 122 -17.66 -3.45 -9.79
C THR A 122 -18.27 -2.70 -10.98
N SER A 123 -17.57 -2.65 -12.13
CA SER A 123 -18.05 -1.97 -13.33
C SER A 123 -19.30 -2.63 -13.91
N ARG A 124 -20.23 -1.81 -14.42
CA ARG A 124 -21.44 -2.26 -15.13
C ARG A 124 -21.12 -2.86 -16.50
N ASN A 125 -20.04 -2.41 -17.15
CA ASN A 125 -19.65 -2.88 -18.47
C ASN A 125 -19.00 -4.28 -18.36
N ALA A 126 -19.62 -5.26 -19.01
CA ALA A 126 -19.13 -6.64 -19.04
C ALA A 126 -17.72 -6.76 -19.65
N ILE A 127 -17.38 -5.89 -20.60
CA ILE A 127 -16.05 -5.86 -21.23
C ILE A 127 -14.99 -5.43 -20.20
N THR A 128 -15.28 -4.38 -19.43
CA THR A 128 -14.36 -3.88 -18.38
C THR A 128 -14.15 -4.94 -17.29
N ARG A 129 -15.21 -5.61 -16.86
CA ARG A 129 -15.15 -6.67 -15.85
C ARG A 129 -14.34 -7.89 -16.33
N ARG A 130 -14.37 -8.23 -17.62
CA ARG A 130 -13.58 -9.33 -18.20
C ARG A 130 -12.08 -9.03 -18.26
N ARG A 131 -11.66 -7.78 -18.18
CA ARG A 131 -10.23 -7.40 -18.16
C ARG A 131 -9.51 -7.77 -16.86
N SER A 132 -10.24 -7.89 -15.76
CA SER A 132 -9.67 -8.34 -14.47
C SER A 132 -9.41 -9.86 -14.54
N THR A 133 -8.17 -10.22 -14.86
CA THR A 133 -7.73 -11.63 -14.96
C THR A 133 -6.50 -11.88 -14.08
N PRO A 134 -6.35 -13.10 -13.51
CA PRO A 134 -5.18 -13.44 -12.71
C PRO A 134 -3.85 -13.30 -13.47
N ARG A 135 -3.85 -13.60 -14.77
CA ARG A 135 -2.65 -13.46 -15.64
C ARG A 135 -2.19 -12.00 -15.72
N LEU A 136 -3.14 -11.07 -15.92
CA LEU A 136 -2.85 -9.64 -15.93
C LEU A 136 -2.33 -9.17 -14.58
N ALA A 137 -2.89 -9.69 -13.48
CA ALA A 137 -2.44 -9.35 -12.13
C ALA A 137 -0.96 -9.72 -11.92
N TYR A 138 -0.56 -10.95 -12.25
CA TYR A 138 0.83 -11.37 -12.14
C TYR A 138 1.76 -10.56 -13.04
N LEU A 139 1.34 -10.27 -14.27
CA LEU A 139 2.12 -9.45 -15.20
C LEU A 139 2.37 -8.03 -14.65
N CYS A 140 1.32 -7.37 -14.15
CA CYS A 140 1.44 -6.04 -13.53
C CYS A 140 2.35 -6.06 -12.30
N ILE A 141 2.25 -7.09 -11.45
CA ILE A 141 3.11 -7.23 -10.28
C ILE A 141 4.57 -7.36 -10.70
N ILE A 142 4.90 -8.26 -11.63
CA ILE A 142 6.28 -8.53 -12.06
C ILE A 142 6.88 -7.29 -12.73
N ILE A 143 6.19 -6.72 -13.72
CA ILE A 143 6.69 -5.56 -14.47
C ILE A 143 6.87 -4.37 -13.53
N GLY A 144 5.88 -4.09 -12.68
CA GLY A 144 5.97 -2.96 -11.75
C GLY A 144 7.07 -3.15 -10.70
N THR A 145 7.27 -4.38 -10.19
CA THR A 145 8.37 -4.66 -9.26
C THR A 145 9.73 -4.39 -9.90
N ILE A 146 9.95 -4.90 -11.12
CA ILE A 146 11.21 -4.70 -11.85
C ILE A 146 11.41 -3.20 -12.14
N PHE A 147 10.36 -2.50 -12.60
CA PHE A 147 10.41 -1.08 -12.88
C PHE A 147 10.84 -0.28 -11.63
N TRP A 148 10.16 -0.48 -10.50
CA TRP A 148 10.47 0.25 -9.27
C TRP A 148 11.85 -0.11 -8.70
N ALA A 149 12.27 -1.38 -8.80
CA ALA A 149 13.61 -1.81 -8.38
C ALA A 149 14.71 -1.13 -9.21
N LEU A 150 14.56 -1.07 -10.53
CA LEU A 150 15.50 -0.37 -11.41
C LEU A 150 15.46 1.15 -11.20
N PHE A 151 14.26 1.73 -11.05
CA PHE A 151 14.11 3.16 -10.82
C PHE A 151 14.84 3.62 -9.54
N HIS A 152 14.73 2.87 -8.44
CA HIS A 152 15.38 3.21 -7.18
C HIS A 152 16.86 2.81 -7.10
N SER A 153 17.41 2.10 -8.09
CA SER A 153 18.80 1.62 -8.06
C SER A 153 19.84 2.76 -7.92
N HIS A 154 19.51 3.98 -8.35
CA HIS A 154 20.35 5.16 -8.17
C HIS A 154 20.69 5.45 -6.68
N ILE A 155 19.82 5.04 -5.74
CA ILE A 155 20.04 5.21 -4.29
C ILE A 155 21.29 4.49 -3.82
N LEU A 156 21.59 3.31 -4.40
CA LEU A 156 22.79 2.53 -4.08
C LEU A 156 24.10 3.29 -4.40
N ILE A 157 24.03 4.27 -5.30
CA ILE A 157 25.20 5.07 -5.70
C ILE A 157 25.29 6.33 -4.85
N PHE A 158 24.18 7.04 -4.65
CA PHE A 158 24.16 8.39 -4.06
C PHE A 158 24.00 8.41 -2.54
N ALA A 159 23.67 7.30 -1.89
CA ALA A 159 23.61 7.23 -0.44
C ALA A 159 25.02 7.15 0.18
N SER A 160 25.25 7.93 1.24
CA SER A 160 26.52 7.98 1.96
C SER A 160 26.30 8.26 3.45
N ILE A 161 27.35 7.99 4.22
CA ILE A 161 27.38 8.34 5.64
C ILE A 161 27.92 9.78 5.74
N LEU A 162 27.07 10.67 6.23
CA LEU A 162 27.36 12.10 6.38
C LEU A 162 27.68 12.43 7.82
N GLN A 163 28.67 13.27 8.04
CA GLN A 163 28.95 13.84 9.35
C GLN A 163 28.23 15.19 9.47
N PHE A 164 27.20 15.25 10.31
CA PHE A 164 26.41 16.47 10.55
C PHE A 164 27.01 17.38 11.62
N ALA A 165 27.67 16.78 12.62
CA ALA A 165 28.34 17.48 13.70
C ALA A 165 29.53 16.64 14.20
N PRO A 166 30.43 17.17 15.06
CA PRO A 166 31.48 16.38 15.69
C PRO A 166 30.85 15.14 16.36
N TYR A 167 31.30 13.95 15.93
CA TYR A 167 30.84 12.63 16.40
C TYR A 167 29.38 12.25 16.05
N VAL A 168 28.65 13.05 15.23
CA VAL A 168 27.28 12.71 14.79
C VAL A 168 27.30 12.32 13.32
N TYR A 169 27.13 11.04 13.06
CA TYR A 169 27.06 10.47 11.71
C TYR A 169 25.61 10.07 11.40
N VAL A 170 25.19 10.28 10.15
CA VAL A 170 23.84 9.92 9.66
C VAL A 170 23.97 9.30 8.29
N CYS A 171 23.27 8.18 8.08
CA CYS A 171 23.13 7.57 6.77
C CYS A 171 22.04 8.30 5.98
N TYR A 172 22.45 9.09 4.97
CA TYR A 172 21.53 9.86 4.15
C TYR A 172 22.12 10.19 2.78
N PHE A 173 21.37 10.88 1.95
CA PHE A 173 21.84 11.38 0.65
C PHE A 173 22.76 12.56 0.84
N GLN A 174 23.77 12.68 -0.02
CA GLN A 174 24.63 13.86 -0.04
C GLN A 174 23.79 15.12 -0.30
N PRO A 175 24.02 16.21 0.46
CA PRO A 175 23.31 17.47 0.25
C PRO A 175 23.55 17.98 -1.17
N GLY A 176 22.48 18.23 -1.90
CA GLY A 176 22.52 18.68 -3.28
C GLY A 176 21.25 18.36 -4.05
N VAL A 177 21.36 18.29 -5.37
CA VAL A 177 20.23 18.05 -6.28
C VAL A 177 19.48 16.75 -5.95
N GLN A 178 20.21 15.71 -5.54
CA GLN A 178 19.62 14.41 -5.22
C GLN A 178 18.69 14.46 -3.99
N THR A 179 19.06 15.16 -2.95
CA THR A 179 18.22 15.33 -1.74
C THR A 179 16.94 16.11 -2.08
N ILE A 180 17.08 17.16 -2.88
CA ILE A 180 15.94 17.97 -3.34
C ILE A 180 15.01 17.12 -4.22
N PHE A 181 15.58 16.36 -5.17
CA PHE A 181 14.82 15.49 -6.06
C PHE A 181 13.99 14.47 -5.25
N ILE A 182 14.60 13.78 -4.27
CA ILE A 182 13.90 12.78 -3.47
C ILE A 182 12.80 13.42 -2.62
N ALA A 183 13.04 14.59 -2.03
CA ALA A 183 12.04 15.30 -1.24
C ALA A 183 10.80 15.67 -2.08
N TYR A 184 10.98 16.26 -3.25
CA TYR A 184 9.87 16.59 -4.15
C TYR A 184 9.21 15.34 -4.71
N TYR A 185 10.00 14.35 -5.13
CA TYR A 185 9.50 13.08 -5.65
C TYR A 185 8.57 12.38 -4.65
N THR A 186 8.99 12.25 -3.39
CA THR A 186 8.16 11.60 -2.36
C THR A 186 6.85 12.35 -2.13
N VAL A 187 6.88 13.67 -2.00
CA VAL A 187 5.66 14.48 -1.81
C VAL A 187 4.70 14.32 -3.00
N ILE A 188 5.21 14.41 -4.24
CA ILE A 188 4.38 14.29 -5.44
C ILE A 188 3.76 12.88 -5.53
N ILE A 189 4.53 11.83 -5.29
CA ILE A 189 4.03 10.46 -5.32
C ILE A 189 2.96 10.23 -4.26
N GLU A 190 3.15 10.70 -3.02
CA GLU A 190 2.17 10.58 -1.94
C GLU A 190 0.84 11.26 -2.31
N MET A 191 0.90 12.48 -2.86
CA MET A 191 -0.29 13.20 -3.30
C MET A 191 -1.00 12.50 -4.44
N LEU A 192 -0.26 11.98 -5.43
CA LEU A 192 -0.84 11.20 -6.54
C LEU A 192 -1.53 9.93 -6.05
N VAL A 193 -0.89 9.18 -5.15
CA VAL A 193 -1.46 7.97 -4.54
C VAL A 193 -2.78 8.29 -3.83
N LEU A 194 -2.80 9.34 -3.01
CA LEU A 194 -3.99 9.78 -2.29
C LEU A 194 -5.15 10.08 -3.26
N VAL A 195 -4.90 10.88 -4.30
CA VAL A 195 -5.90 11.23 -5.32
C VAL A 195 -6.42 10.00 -6.04
N ILE A 196 -5.54 9.09 -6.48
CA ILE A 196 -5.93 7.84 -7.17
C ILE A 196 -6.77 6.97 -6.24
N MET A 197 -6.39 6.81 -4.98
CA MET A 197 -7.11 5.99 -4.01
C MET A 197 -8.51 6.53 -3.74
N ILE A 198 -8.66 7.85 -3.56
CA ILE A 198 -9.96 8.51 -3.38
C ILE A 198 -10.82 8.32 -4.62
N THR A 199 -10.30 8.58 -5.81
CA THR A 199 -11.06 8.45 -7.07
C THR A 199 -11.51 7.02 -7.33
N CYS A 200 -10.62 6.03 -7.19
CA CYS A 200 -10.97 4.61 -7.34
C CYS A 200 -12.00 4.17 -6.30
N GLY A 201 -11.88 4.63 -5.04
CA GLY A 201 -12.82 4.34 -3.96
C GLY A 201 -14.22 4.90 -4.26
N LEU A 202 -14.31 6.16 -4.65
CA LEU A 202 -15.58 6.82 -5.01
C LEU A 202 -16.23 6.16 -6.24
N CYS A 203 -15.46 5.82 -7.26
CA CYS A 203 -15.95 5.10 -8.44
C CYS A 203 -16.50 3.72 -8.07
N ALA A 204 -15.79 2.96 -7.26
CA ALA A 204 -16.23 1.64 -6.81
C ALA A 204 -17.53 1.73 -5.99
N LEU A 205 -17.63 2.68 -5.05
CA LEU A 205 -18.84 2.92 -4.26
C LEU A 205 -20.04 3.31 -5.15
N SER A 206 -19.82 4.22 -6.09
CA SER A 206 -20.86 4.64 -7.05
C SER A 206 -21.36 3.45 -7.88
N ASN A 207 -20.45 2.63 -8.39
CA ASN A 207 -20.81 1.43 -9.15
C ASN A 207 -21.62 0.43 -8.31
N MET A 208 -21.21 0.18 -7.07
CA MET A 208 -21.95 -0.71 -6.16
C MET A 208 -23.36 -0.19 -5.82
N ARG A 209 -23.51 1.11 -5.55
CA ARG A 209 -24.83 1.74 -5.30
C ARG A 209 -25.75 1.59 -6.50
N LYS A 210 -25.24 1.82 -7.72
CA LYS A 210 -26.01 1.64 -8.97
C LYS A 210 -26.44 0.19 -9.17
N MET A 211 -25.56 -0.78 -8.92
CA MET A 211 -25.92 -2.21 -9.02
C MET A 211 -26.97 -2.63 -7.99
N ARG A 212 -26.93 -2.13 -6.77
CA ARG A 212 -27.96 -2.38 -5.75
C ARG A 212 -29.32 -1.88 -6.19
N ARG A 213 -29.41 -0.65 -6.73
CA ARG A 213 -30.68 -0.09 -7.21
C ARG A 213 -31.31 -0.94 -8.30
N ILE A 214 -30.52 -1.41 -9.29
CA ILE A 214 -31.04 -2.25 -10.37
C ILE A 214 -31.57 -3.58 -9.82
N ARG A 215 -30.88 -4.19 -8.86
CA ARG A 215 -31.32 -5.45 -8.25
C ARG A 215 -32.65 -5.28 -7.51
N VAL A 216 -32.86 -4.17 -6.80
CA VAL A 216 -34.12 -3.86 -6.13
C VAL A 216 -35.26 -3.73 -7.15
N ILE A 217 -35.06 -2.94 -8.23
CA ILE A 217 -36.05 -2.75 -9.28
C ILE A 217 -36.43 -4.07 -9.94
N ASN A 218 -35.45 -4.93 -10.28
CA ASN A 218 -35.71 -6.23 -10.88
C ASN A 218 -36.49 -7.16 -9.93
N ASN A 219 -36.19 -7.13 -8.63
CA ASN A 219 -36.93 -7.94 -7.65
C ASN A 219 -38.40 -7.47 -7.50
N GLU A 220 -38.66 -6.16 -7.55
CA GLU A 220 -40.02 -5.61 -7.53
C GLU A 220 -40.75 -5.97 -8.79
N SER A 221 -40.13 -5.87 -9.97
CA SER A 221 -40.74 -6.26 -11.25
C SER A 221 -41.08 -7.74 -11.31
N THR A 222 -40.26 -8.61 -10.68
CA THR A 222 -40.53 -10.06 -10.61
C THR A 222 -41.67 -10.39 -9.63
N ARG A 223 -41.86 -9.57 -8.59
CA ARG A 223 -42.96 -9.74 -7.62
C ARG A 223 -44.31 -9.22 -8.15
N THR A 224 -44.29 -8.24 -9.07
CA THR A 224 -45.49 -7.65 -9.68
C THR A 224 -45.90 -8.32 -10.99
N ALA A 225 -45.13 -9.29 -11.50
CA ALA A 225 -45.57 -10.11 -12.62
C ALA A 225 -46.76 -10.99 -12.16
N PRO A 226 -47.98 -10.84 -12.76
CA PRO A 226 -49.09 -11.71 -12.39
C PRO A 226 -48.73 -13.14 -12.75
N GLU A 227 -49.03 -14.09 -11.85
CA GLU A 227 -49.02 -15.52 -12.15
C GLU A 227 -49.95 -15.74 -13.37
N ALA A 228 -49.33 -15.80 -14.56
CA ALA A 228 -50.03 -16.21 -15.75
C ALA A 228 -50.41 -17.68 -15.58
N ASN A 229 -51.65 -17.86 -15.21
CA ASN A 229 -52.51 -19.03 -15.18
C ASN A 229 -51.96 -20.18 -16.03
N VAL A 230 -51.29 -21.16 -15.40
CA VAL A 230 -51.13 -22.50 -15.98
C VAL A 230 -52.46 -23.21 -15.75
N GLN A 231 -53.46 -22.84 -16.49
CA GLN A 231 -54.68 -23.66 -16.64
C GLN A 231 -54.31 -24.88 -17.45
N SER A 232 -54.27 -26.01 -16.75
CA SER A 232 -54.29 -27.34 -17.25
C SER A 232 -55.34 -27.52 -18.37
N THR A 233 -54.90 -27.77 -19.58
CA THR A 233 -55.69 -28.50 -20.58
C THR A 233 -55.46 -30.00 -20.40
N SER A 234 -56.13 -30.57 -19.39
CA SER A 234 -56.52 -31.98 -19.41
C SER A 234 -57.72 -32.12 -20.31
N SER A 235 -57.54 -32.53 -21.54
CA SER A 235 -58.55 -33.06 -22.43
C SER A 235 -57.99 -34.40 -22.93
N LYS A 236 -58.44 -35.59 -22.33
CA LYS A 236 -59.51 -36.39 -22.84
C LYS A 236 -59.38 -36.67 -24.36
N ASP A 237 -58.86 -37.87 -24.67
CA ASP A 237 -59.48 -38.67 -25.72
C ASP A 237 -59.13 -40.14 -25.55
N ARG A 238 -60.15 -40.90 -25.73
CA ARG A 238 -60.43 -42.32 -25.76
C ARG A 238 -59.57 -43.14 -26.69
#